data_c4385dd32944e8514c69584aec30596b
#
_entry.id   c4385dd32944e8514c69584aec30596b
#
_cell.length_a   1.000
_cell.length_b   1.000
_cell.length_c   1.000
_cell.angle_alpha   90.00
_cell.angle_beta   90.00
_cell.angle_gamma   90.00
#
_symmetry.space_group_name_H-M   'P 1'
#
loop_
_entity.id
_entity.type
_entity.pdbx_description
1 polymer ?
#
loop_
_entity_poly.entity_id
_entity_poly.type
_entity_poly.pdbx_seq_one_letter_code
_entity_poly.pdbx_strand_id
1 'polypeptide(L)'
;MSDRQWLPPHDPSEGWDTPTEEDVAEMLGEDGLVSGVPLGGPIPGDEDGDGDDHLPPRPVPEVGSPEWQADAADLAAVEEELTTRWPESRLEPSLDRIAELMSVLGDPQHAYPVVHVAGTNGKTSVTRMVDALLRALHQRTGRNSSPHLQSVTERIALDGEPVTARTFVDTYRELQPYLELVDQRSEEAGGPRMSYFEVLTAMAFAAFADAPVEVAVVETGMGGTWDATNVVRPAVAVIAPVGLDHTDYLGEDLATIAGEKAGIIQPGPEDDLLPRDPIAVIGRQEPEAMDVLLRRAVEVGAVVARLGSEFDVVERRVAVGGQQLTLRGLGGEYPEVFLPLFGEHQAENAATALAAVEAFFGAGPDRALDPELIRAGFAAVDNPGRLERLSSSPTVLVDAAHNGHGGRALAEAVTSEFDFKRLVAVVAMLDGKDADAFLAALEPVVEEVVVTRAASPRAMDPGDLARIAEERFTAQRVHVVDTLPDAVSAALDLVGVPDPTADDDVSGVGVLITGSVVTAGAARSLFGKDAQ
;
A
#
# COMPACT_ATOMS: atom_id res chain seq x y z
N MET A 1 35.04 -10.04 18.28
CA MET A 1 35.19 -11.50 18.39
C MET A 1 34.17 -11.96 19.43
N SER A 2 32.99 -12.35 18.97
CA SER A 2 32.04 -13.16 19.75
C SER A 2 31.18 -13.92 18.73
N ASP A 3 31.34 -15.24 18.82
CA ASP A 3 30.73 -16.24 17.94
C ASP A 3 29.21 -16.20 18.03
N ARG A 4 28.56 -15.89 16.93
CA ARG A 4 27.14 -16.21 16.70
C ARG A 4 27.08 -17.62 16.12
N GLN A 5 26.72 -18.59 16.95
CA GLN A 5 26.37 -19.94 16.53
C GLN A 5 25.04 -19.87 15.77
N TRP A 6 25.08 -20.26 14.52
CA TRP A 6 23.90 -20.58 13.71
C TRP A 6 23.24 -21.83 14.29
N LEU A 7 21.95 -21.76 14.57
CA LEU A 7 21.12 -22.94 14.82
C LEU A 7 20.91 -23.69 13.49
N PRO A 8 20.95 -25.03 13.51
CA PRO A 8 20.72 -25.82 12.31
C PRO A 8 19.28 -25.69 11.83
N PRO A 9 18.99 -25.90 10.53
CA PRO A 9 17.64 -25.87 9.98
C PRO A 9 16.78 -26.94 10.65
N HIS A 10 15.56 -26.57 11.02
CA HIS A 10 14.56 -27.44 11.61
C HIS A 10 14.15 -28.52 10.61
N ASP A 11 14.04 -29.76 11.06
CA ASP A 11 13.59 -30.89 10.26
C ASP A 11 12.05 -30.82 10.09
N PRO A 12 11.51 -30.73 8.88
CA PRO A 12 10.07 -30.65 8.64
C PRO A 12 9.30 -31.93 8.99
N SER A 13 9.95 -32.96 9.49
CA SER A 13 9.33 -34.23 9.85
C SER A 13 8.90 -34.36 11.31
N GLU A 14 9.17 -33.38 12.17
CA GLU A 14 8.62 -33.33 13.53
C GLU A 14 7.31 -32.51 13.48
N GLY A 15 6.21 -33.23 13.27
CA GLY A 15 4.87 -32.66 13.21
C GLY A 15 4.46 -32.02 14.54
N TRP A 16 3.98 -30.79 14.44
CA TRP A 16 3.10 -30.21 15.46
C TRP A 16 1.75 -30.92 15.36
N ASP A 17 1.29 -31.52 16.44
CA ASP A 17 -0.06 -32.10 16.50
C ASP A 17 -1.06 -30.94 16.35
N THR A 18 -1.78 -30.95 15.24
CA THR A 18 -2.95 -30.06 15.06
C THR A 18 -3.95 -30.35 16.17
N PRO A 19 -4.48 -29.32 16.86
CA PRO A 19 -5.52 -29.50 17.85
C PRO A 19 -6.69 -30.27 17.24
N THR A 20 -7.18 -31.29 17.93
CA THR A 20 -8.35 -32.05 17.48
C THR A 20 -9.62 -31.25 17.76
N GLU A 21 -10.72 -31.57 17.08
CA GLU A 21 -12.04 -30.99 17.38
C GLU A 21 -12.45 -31.14 18.85
N GLU A 22 -11.92 -32.17 19.54
CA GLU A 22 -12.13 -32.38 20.97
C GLU A 22 -11.36 -31.37 21.83
N ASP A 23 -10.15 -30.98 21.44
CA ASP A 23 -9.36 -29.97 22.17
C ASP A 23 -10.01 -28.59 22.09
N VAL A 24 -10.61 -28.25 20.94
CA VAL A 24 -11.35 -26.99 20.75
C VAL A 24 -12.66 -27.01 21.55
N ALA A 25 -13.36 -28.14 21.63
CA ALA A 25 -14.59 -28.28 22.36
C ALA A 25 -14.36 -28.22 23.90
N GLU A 26 -13.28 -28.76 24.41
CA GLU A 26 -12.92 -28.73 25.84
C GLU A 26 -12.56 -27.30 26.32
N MET A 27 -12.00 -26.45 25.44
CA MET A 27 -11.71 -25.06 25.75
C MET A 27 -12.94 -24.13 25.72
N LEU A 28 -14.01 -24.50 25.01
CA LEU A 28 -15.23 -23.67 24.87
C LEU A 28 -16.29 -23.92 25.95
N GLY A 29 -16.11 -24.92 26.82
CA GLY A 29 -17.05 -25.27 27.91
C GLY A 29 -18.35 -25.91 27.43
N GLU A 30 -19.00 -26.72 28.30
CA GLU A 30 -20.21 -27.49 27.98
C GLU A 30 -21.46 -26.66 27.58
N ASP A 31 -21.39 -25.33 27.59
CA ASP A 31 -22.48 -24.42 27.21
C ASP A 31 -22.22 -23.75 25.83
N GLY A 32 -21.57 -24.45 24.91
CA GLY A 32 -21.20 -24.01 23.55
C GLY A 32 -22.35 -23.50 22.69
N LEU A 33 -22.84 -22.31 22.96
CA LEU A 33 -23.68 -21.52 22.07
C LEU A 33 -23.25 -20.04 22.18
N VAL A 34 -22.15 -19.67 21.53
CA VAL A 34 -22.03 -18.33 20.97
C VAL A 34 -22.77 -18.39 19.64
N SER A 35 -23.97 -17.83 19.66
CA SER A 35 -24.88 -17.83 18.54
C SER A 35 -24.30 -17.08 17.35
N GLY A 36 -24.11 -17.78 16.24
CA GLY A 36 -24.37 -17.29 14.92
C GLY A 36 -23.25 -16.54 14.23
N VAL A 37 -22.18 -17.24 13.85
CA VAL A 37 -21.47 -16.90 12.60
C VAL A 37 -21.51 -18.18 11.75
N PRO A 38 -22.22 -18.21 10.61
CA PRO A 38 -22.15 -19.33 9.69
C PRO A 38 -20.87 -19.21 8.86
N LEU A 39 -19.79 -19.85 9.30
CA LEU A 39 -18.67 -20.22 8.45
C LEU A 39 -19.08 -21.45 7.63
N GLY A 40 -19.88 -21.26 6.59
CA GLY A 40 -20.35 -22.33 5.73
C GLY A 40 -20.39 -21.88 4.28
N GLY A 41 -19.43 -22.35 3.48
CA GLY A 41 -19.60 -22.40 2.04
C GLY A 41 -20.80 -23.31 1.69
N PRO A 42 -21.42 -23.18 0.49
CA PRO A 42 -22.66 -23.86 0.16
C PRO A 42 -22.46 -25.38 0.17
N ILE A 43 -23.22 -26.05 1.03
CA ILE A 43 -23.40 -27.50 0.98
C ILE A 43 -24.29 -27.79 -0.23
N PRO A 44 -23.91 -28.67 -1.20
CA PRO A 44 -24.80 -29.03 -2.30
C PRO A 44 -25.95 -29.90 -1.81
N GLY A 45 -27.15 -29.38 -1.88
CA GLY A 45 -28.38 -30.14 -1.78
C GLY A 45 -29.29 -29.77 -0.63
N ASP A 46 -30.04 -28.70 -0.81
CA ASP A 46 -31.44 -28.59 -0.37
C ASP A 46 -32.07 -27.48 -1.24
N GLU A 47 -32.78 -27.91 -2.26
CA GLU A 47 -33.74 -27.06 -2.98
C GLU A 47 -34.95 -26.88 -2.06
N ASP A 48 -35.25 -25.64 -1.71
CA ASP A 48 -36.44 -25.04 -1.12
C ASP A 48 -36.13 -24.23 0.15
N GLY A 49 -35.80 -22.96 -0.03
CA GLY A 49 -35.70 -21.99 1.05
C GLY A 49 -35.41 -20.60 0.53
N ASP A 50 -36.45 -19.84 0.13
CA ASP A 50 -36.39 -18.39 0.03
C ASP A 50 -35.96 -17.79 1.36
N GLY A 51 -34.73 -17.34 1.42
CA GLY A 51 -34.14 -16.66 2.57
C GLY A 51 -32.83 -15.97 2.19
N ASP A 52 -32.93 -14.88 1.46
CA ASP A 52 -31.83 -13.95 1.21
C ASP A 52 -31.55 -13.17 2.51
N ASP A 53 -30.88 -13.82 3.48
CA ASP A 53 -30.47 -13.22 4.75
C ASP A 53 -29.19 -12.38 4.63
N HIS A 54 -28.88 -11.87 3.44
CA HIS A 54 -27.95 -10.76 3.31
C HIS A 54 -28.66 -9.49 3.79
N LEU A 55 -28.48 -9.19 5.07
CA LEU A 55 -28.83 -7.86 5.57
C LEU A 55 -28.16 -6.83 4.66
N PRO A 56 -28.94 -5.89 4.09
CA PRO A 56 -28.34 -4.85 3.28
C PRO A 56 -27.25 -4.15 4.10
N PRO A 57 -26.14 -3.76 3.48
CA PRO A 57 -25.08 -3.04 4.17
C PRO A 57 -25.72 -1.88 4.94
N ARG A 58 -25.35 -1.72 6.21
CA ARG A 58 -25.91 -0.62 7.03
C ARG A 58 -25.61 0.69 6.31
N PRO A 59 -26.60 1.59 6.19
CA PRO A 59 -26.35 2.89 5.58
C PRO A 59 -25.25 3.61 6.37
N VAL A 60 -24.30 4.21 5.65
CA VAL A 60 -23.24 5.02 6.26
C VAL A 60 -23.91 6.19 7.00
N PRO A 61 -23.65 6.38 8.31
CA PRO A 61 -24.25 7.47 9.07
C PRO A 61 -23.91 8.84 8.47
N GLU A 62 -24.86 9.76 8.52
CA GLU A 62 -24.60 11.15 8.10
C GLU A 62 -23.51 11.77 8.96
N VAL A 63 -22.53 12.41 8.33
CA VAL A 63 -21.39 13.06 9.00
C VAL A 63 -21.90 14.05 10.06
N GLY A 64 -21.40 13.91 11.29
CA GLY A 64 -21.80 14.71 12.44
C GLY A 64 -23.07 14.23 13.15
N SER A 65 -23.75 13.18 12.66
CA SER A 65 -24.85 12.55 13.38
C SER A 65 -24.38 11.90 14.70
N PRO A 66 -25.28 11.65 15.68
CA PRO A 66 -24.90 10.93 16.90
C PRO A 66 -24.32 9.53 16.64
N GLU A 67 -24.81 8.84 15.62
CA GLU A 67 -24.30 7.53 15.21
C GLU A 67 -22.88 7.64 14.64
N TRP A 68 -22.65 8.60 13.75
CA TRP A 68 -21.31 8.87 13.22
C TRP A 68 -20.31 9.21 14.33
N GLN A 69 -20.73 10.03 15.32
CA GLN A 69 -19.87 10.39 16.47
C GLN A 69 -19.56 9.16 17.35
N ALA A 70 -20.53 8.27 17.52
CA ALA A 70 -20.34 7.03 18.27
C ALA A 70 -19.35 6.09 17.53
N ASP A 71 -19.54 5.87 16.24
CA ASP A 71 -18.66 5.05 15.42
C ASP A 71 -17.22 5.61 15.39
N ALA A 72 -17.07 6.94 15.31
CA ALA A 72 -15.76 7.59 15.37
C ALA A 72 -15.09 7.44 16.75
N ALA A 73 -15.86 7.49 17.83
CA ALA A 73 -15.34 7.26 19.18
C ALA A 73 -14.93 5.80 19.40
N ASP A 74 -15.72 4.84 18.91
CA ASP A 74 -15.40 3.42 18.96
C ASP A 74 -14.13 3.11 18.12
N LEU A 75 -14.00 3.71 16.93
CA LEU A 75 -12.80 3.59 16.10
C LEU A 75 -11.56 4.12 16.84
N ALA A 76 -11.65 5.31 17.44
CA ALA A 76 -10.53 5.88 18.19
C ALA A 76 -10.10 4.98 19.37
N ALA A 77 -11.07 4.35 20.05
CA ALA A 77 -10.77 3.40 21.13
C ALA A 77 -10.05 2.13 20.60
N VAL A 78 -10.46 1.61 19.45
CA VAL A 78 -9.79 0.46 18.82
C VAL A 78 -8.39 0.87 18.33
N GLU A 79 -8.21 2.05 17.76
CA GLU A 79 -6.89 2.54 17.36
C GLU A 79 -5.95 2.69 18.57
N GLU A 80 -6.44 3.21 19.69
CA GLU A 80 -5.66 3.29 20.94
C GLU A 80 -5.25 1.89 21.41
N GLU A 81 -6.15 0.91 21.40
CA GLU A 81 -5.86 -0.47 21.75
C GLU A 81 -4.82 -1.09 20.80
N LEU A 82 -4.97 -0.91 19.50
CA LEU A 82 -4.03 -1.39 18.48
C LEU A 82 -2.62 -0.76 18.65
N THR A 83 -2.53 0.52 19.01
CA THR A 83 -1.24 1.19 19.22
C THR A 83 -0.48 0.69 20.45
N THR A 84 -1.12 -0.06 21.36
CA THR A 84 -0.42 -0.74 22.46
C THR A 84 0.38 -1.95 21.98
N ARG A 85 0.10 -2.46 20.78
CA ARG A 85 0.87 -3.54 20.15
C ARG A 85 2.20 -3.03 19.61
N TRP A 86 3.07 -3.93 19.22
CA TRP A 86 4.35 -3.54 18.64
C TRP A 86 4.13 -2.68 17.40
N PRO A 87 4.86 -1.56 17.30
CA PRO A 87 4.80 -0.73 16.13
C PRO A 87 5.45 -1.42 14.92
N GLU A 88 5.04 -1.05 13.74
CA GLU A 88 5.61 -1.50 12.46
C GLU A 88 7.14 -1.27 12.35
N SER A 89 7.69 -0.40 13.21
CA SER A 89 9.12 -0.10 13.26
C SER A 89 9.96 -1.08 14.10
N ARG A 90 9.32 -1.98 14.85
CA ARG A 90 10.01 -3.06 15.57
C ARG A 90 9.70 -4.38 14.86
N LEU A 91 10.70 -4.99 14.28
CA LEU A 91 10.54 -6.23 13.53
C LEU A 91 11.06 -7.43 14.33
N GLU A 92 10.21 -8.45 14.42
CA GLU A 92 10.62 -9.83 14.66
C GLU A 92 10.01 -10.66 13.52
N PRO A 93 10.75 -10.81 12.40
CA PRO A 93 10.26 -11.44 11.20
C PRO A 93 9.84 -12.88 11.46
N SER A 94 8.54 -13.17 11.31
CA SER A 94 7.97 -14.52 11.36
C SER A 94 6.58 -14.48 10.74
N LEU A 95 6.23 -15.51 10.01
CA LEU A 95 4.86 -15.74 9.55
C LEU A 95 4.05 -16.59 10.52
N ASP A 96 4.67 -17.18 11.56
CA ASP A 96 4.03 -18.18 12.41
C ASP A 96 2.77 -17.67 13.09
N ARG A 97 2.83 -16.47 13.71
CA ARG A 97 1.70 -15.89 14.43
C ARG A 97 0.51 -15.59 13.52
N ILE A 98 0.76 -14.96 12.37
CA ILE A 98 -0.33 -14.66 11.44
C ILE A 98 -0.84 -15.93 10.76
N ALA A 99 0.02 -16.90 10.44
CA ALA A 99 -0.41 -18.17 9.89
C ALA A 99 -1.26 -18.96 10.90
N GLU A 100 -0.90 -18.96 12.18
CA GLU A 100 -1.70 -19.57 13.24
C GLU A 100 -3.07 -18.90 13.35
N LEU A 101 -3.12 -17.55 13.37
CA LEU A 101 -4.39 -16.83 13.40
C LEU A 101 -5.25 -17.15 12.18
N MET A 102 -4.69 -17.15 10.98
CA MET A 102 -5.41 -17.50 9.76
C MET A 102 -5.97 -18.93 9.83
N SER A 103 -5.18 -19.89 10.31
CA SER A 103 -5.61 -21.28 10.47
C SER A 103 -6.76 -21.41 11.45
N VAL A 104 -6.73 -20.70 12.59
CA VAL A 104 -7.83 -20.71 13.58
C VAL A 104 -9.10 -20.08 13.01
N LEU A 105 -8.97 -19.11 12.12
CA LEU A 105 -10.10 -18.47 11.42
C LEU A 105 -10.60 -19.26 10.20
N GLY A 106 -10.00 -20.44 9.88
CA GLY A 106 -10.38 -21.26 8.73
C GLY A 106 -9.79 -20.77 7.41
N ASP A 107 -8.62 -20.13 7.45
CA ASP A 107 -7.85 -19.65 6.29
C ASP A 107 -8.60 -18.69 5.35
N PRO A 108 -9.22 -17.60 5.88
CA PRO A 108 -10.03 -16.67 5.07
C PRO A 108 -9.25 -16.05 3.89
N GLN A 109 -7.90 -15.93 3.98
CA GLN A 109 -7.05 -15.43 2.91
C GLN A 109 -6.99 -16.35 1.67
N HIS A 110 -7.52 -17.57 1.75
CA HIS A 110 -7.62 -18.51 0.63
C HIS A 110 -9.02 -18.58 0.02
N ALA A 111 -9.99 -17.80 0.52
CA ALA A 111 -11.36 -17.79 0.01
C ALA A 111 -11.50 -17.10 -1.36
N TYR A 112 -10.49 -16.33 -1.77
CA TYR A 112 -10.50 -15.53 -3.00
C TYR A 112 -9.10 -15.50 -3.61
N PRO A 113 -8.97 -15.32 -4.94
CA PRO A 113 -7.67 -15.12 -5.59
C PRO A 113 -7.04 -13.78 -5.20
N VAL A 114 -5.70 -13.72 -5.19
CA VAL A 114 -4.95 -12.53 -4.75
C VAL A 114 -3.99 -12.07 -5.84
N VAL A 115 -3.95 -10.75 -6.09
CA VAL A 115 -2.85 -10.05 -6.74
C VAL A 115 -1.98 -9.45 -5.63
N HIS A 116 -0.76 -9.95 -5.46
CA HIS A 116 0.14 -9.56 -4.36
C HIS A 116 1.22 -8.61 -4.88
N VAL A 117 1.38 -7.45 -4.25
CA VAL A 117 2.23 -6.36 -4.76
C VAL A 117 3.35 -6.05 -3.76
N ALA A 118 4.61 -6.25 -4.18
CA ALA A 118 5.80 -5.81 -3.45
C ALA A 118 6.61 -4.79 -4.26
N GLY A 119 7.57 -4.13 -3.60
CA GLY A 119 8.44 -3.12 -4.21
C GLY A 119 8.98 -2.16 -3.16
N THR A 120 9.88 -1.28 -3.53
CA THR A 120 10.29 -0.17 -2.65
C THR A 120 9.36 1.02 -2.88
N ASN A 121 9.22 1.46 -4.10
CA ASN A 121 8.32 2.55 -4.50
C ASN A 121 7.27 2.05 -5.50
N GLY A 122 6.16 2.77 -5.61
CA GLY A 122 5.10 2.44 -6.57
C GLY A 122 4.09 1.38 -6.10
N LYS A 123 4.32 0.67 -5.00
CA LYS A 123 3.39 -0.35 -4.49
C LYS A 123 1.94 0.12 -4.44
N THR A 124 1.67 1.15 -3.64
CA THR A 124 0.31 1.70 -3.46
C THR A 124 -0.30 2.18 -4.77
N SER A 125 0.51 2.81 -5.65
CA SER A 125 0.05 3.26 -6.96
C SER A 125 -0.39 2.08 -7.83
N VAL A 126 0.44 1.03 -7.93
CA VAL A 126 0.11 -0.19 -8.67
C VAL A 126 -1.11 -0.89 -8.07
N THR A 127 -1.15 -1.04 -6.73
CA THR A 127 -2.28 -1.65 -6.01
C THR A 127 -3.60 -0.93 -6.31
N ARG A 128 -3.63 0.41 -6.26
CA ARG A 128 -4.82 1.21 -6.58
C ARG A 128 -5.20 1.15 -8.07
N MET A 129 -4.22 1.12 -8.97
CA MET A 129 -4.48 0.97 -10.41
C MET A 129 -5.05 -0.42 -10.74
N VAL A 130 -4.49 -1.48 -10.16
CA VAL A 130 -5.00 -2.85 -10.31
C VAL A 130 -6.43 -2.95 -9.79
N ASP A 131 -6.71 -2.42 -8.59
CA ASP A 131 -8.05 -2.37 -8.01
C ASP A 131 -9.05 -1.64 -8.92
N ALA A 132 -8.69 -0.44 -9.44
CA ALA A 132 -9.54 0.33 -10.32
C ALA A 132 -9.83 -0.39 -11.66
N LEU A 133 -8.84 -1.06 -12.24
CA LEU A 133 -9.01 -1.85 -13.46
C LEU A 133 -9.91 -3.07 -13.21
N LEU A 134 -9.70 -3.81 -12.12
CA LEU A 134 -10.52 -4.96 -11.76
C LEU A 134 -11.99 -4.55 -11.56
N ARG A 135 -12.25 -3.45 -10.88
CA ARG A 135 -13.60 -2.90 -10.70
C ARG A 135 -14.24 -2.47 -12.03
N ALA A 136 -13.47 -1.83 -12.92
CA ALA A 136 -13.95 -1.50 -14.26
C ALA A 136 -14.30 -2.75 -15.09
N LEU A 137 -13.62 -3.87 -14.82
CA LEU A 137 -13.89 -5.20 -15.37
C LEU A 137 -14.96 -5.97 -14.58
N HIS A 138 -15.75 -5.26 -13.75
CA HIS A 138 -16.89 -5.75 -12.99
C HIS A 138 -16.55 -6.80 -11.93
N GLN A 139 -15.32 -6.77 -11.37
CA GLN A 139 -14.97 -7.61 -10.24
C GLN A 139 -15.28 -6.88 -8.93
N ARG A 140 -15.80 -7.61 -7.95
CA ARG A 140 -15.86 -7.15 -6.56
C ARG A 140 -14.47 -7.28 -5.95
N THR A 141 -13.94 -6.17 -5.44
CA THR A 141 -12.54 -6.13 -5.01
C THR A 141 -12.39 -5.89 -3.51
N GLY A 142 -11.39 -6.57 -2.92
CA GLY A 142 -10.77 -6.16 -1.67
C GLY A 142 -9.41 -5.53 -1.93
N ARG A 143 -9.09 -4.43 -1.25
CA ARG A 143 -7.75 -3.83 -1.33
C ARG A 143 -7.17 -3.64 0.06
N ASN A 144 -5.98 -4.22 0.28
CA ASN A 144 -5.16 -3.94 1.45
C ASN A 144 -3.96 -3.09 1.07
N SER A 145 -3.75 -1.97 1.75
CA SER A 145 -2.65 -1.04 1.50
C SER A 145 -2.04 -0.50 2.79
N SER A 146 -0.77 -0.10 2.73
CA SER A 146 -0.05 0.45 3.89
C SER A 146 1.08 1.41 3.47
N PRO A 147 1.37 2.41 4.31
CA PRO A 147 0.56 2.87 5.44
C PRO A 147 -0.66 3.70 4.96
N HIS A 148 -1.60 4.00 5.85
CA HIS A 148 -2.69 4.95 5.58
C HIS A 148 -2.17 6.40 5.56
N LEU A 149 -2.92 7.29 4.92
CA LEU A 149 -2.63 8.73 4.88
C LEU A 149 -3.30 9.49 6.04
N GLN A 150 -4.60 9.31 6.23
CA GLN A 150 -5.42 10.10 7.15
C GLN A 150 -6.19 9.23 8.14
N SER A 151 -6.71 8.07 7.74
CA SER A 151 -7.49 7.16 8.57
C SER A 151 -7.00 5.73 8.46
N VAL A 152 -6.98 5.00 9.56
CA VAL A 152 -6.64 3.56 9.57
C VAL A 152 -7.56 2.74 8.68
N THR A 153 -8.80 3.18 8.47
CA THR A 153 -9.79 2.52 7.62
C THR A 153 -9.35 2.43 6.15
N GLU A 154 -8.48 3.35 5.67
CA GLU A 154 -7.91 3.32 4.31
C GLU A 154 -7.11 2.05 4.01
N ARG A 155 -6.64 1.34 5.06
CA ARG A 155 -5.85 0.12 4.90
C ARG A 155 -6.66 -1.05 4.37
N ILE A 156 -7.98 -1.00 4.56
CA ILE A 156 -8.93 -2.02 4.13
C ILE A 156 -10.00 -1.34 3.29
N ALA A 157 -10.04 -1.64 2.01
CA ALA A 157 -11.05 -1.08 1.11
C ALA A 157 -11.83 -2.22 0.43
N LEU A 158 -13.12 -2.00 0.24
CA LEU A 158 -14.04 -2.88 -0.47
C LEU A 158 -14.61 -2.10 -1.66
N ASP A 159 -14.55 -2.69 -2.85
CA ASP A 159 -15.00 -2.08 -4.10
C ASP A 159 -14.47 -0.63 -4.30
N GLY A 160 -13.20 -0.41 -3.89
CA GLY A 160 -12.47 0.85 -4.03
C GLY A 160 -12.60 1.82 -2.86
N GLU A 161 -13.62 1.67 -2.01
CA GLU A 161 -13.90 2.57 -0.89
C GLU A 161 -13.33 2.02 0.43
N PRO A 162 -12.71 2.85 1.29
CA PRO A 162 -12.33 2.44 2.63
C PRO A 162 -13.52 1.87 3.40
N VAL A 163 -13.28 0.84 4.21
CA VAL A 163 -14.33 0.35 5.12
C VAL A 163 -14.78 1.43 6.09
N THR A 164 -16.05 1.39 6.49
CA THR A 164 -16.58 2.34 7.46
C THR A 164 -15.94 2.15 8.83
N ALA A 165 -15.95 3.19 9.67
CA ALA A 165 -15.49 3.09 11.06
C ALA A 165 -16.18 1.92 11.78
N ARG A 166 -17.48 1.74 11.58
CA ARG A 166 -18.26 0.65 12.16
C ARG A 166 -17.76 -0.72 11.68
N THR A 167 -17.60 -0.91 10.37
CA THR A 167 -17.08 -2.17 9.80
C THR A 167 -15.70 -2.49 10.37
N PHE A 168 -14.81 -1.50 10.46
CA PHE A 168 -13.48 -1.68 11.03
C PHE A 168 -13.54 -2.14 12.50
N VAL A 169 -14.38 -1.50 13.31
CA VAL A 169 -14.57 -1.83 14.73
C VAL A 169 -15.17 -3.22 14.88
N ASP A 170 -16.21 -3.54 14.11
CA ASP A 170 -16.87 -4.84 14.17
C ASP A 170 -15.89 -5.96 13.79
N THR A 171 -15.16 -5.82 12.69
CA THR A 171 -14.12 -6.78 12.28
C THR A 171 -13.06 -6.97 13.39
N TYR A 172 -12.57 -5.89 14.00
CA TYR A 172 -11.60 -6.02 15.08
C TYR A 172 -12.17 -6.78 16.29
N ARG A 173 -13.39 -6.46 16.71
CA ARG A 173 -14.04 -7.09 17.86
C ARG A 173 -14.33 -8.59 17.63
N GLU A 174 -14.68 -8.95 16.40
CA GLU A 174 -14.88 -10.35 16.01
C GLU A 174 -13.56 -11.15 16.06
N LEU A 175 -12.45 -10.54 15.67
CA LEU A 175 -11.14 -11.19 15.72
C LEU A 175 -10.50 -11.19 17.12
N GLN A 176 -10.93 -10.32 18.02
CA GLN A 176 -10.28 -10.10 19.32
C GLN A 176 -10.09 -11.39 20.15
N PRO A 177 -11.06 -12.29 20.30
CA PRO A 177 -10.88 -13.54 21.08
C PRO A 177 -9.78 -14.45 20.47
N TYR A 178 -9.68 -14.50 19.15
CA TYR A 178 -8.68 -15.30 18.43
C TYR A 178 -7.28 -14.66 18.51
N LEU A 179 -7.22 -13.33 18.47
CA LEU A 179 -5.97 -12.58 18.69
C LEU A 179 -5.42 -12.85 20.09
N GLU A 180 -6.27 -12.84 21.11
CA GLU A 180 -5.87 -13.13 22.48
C GLU A 180 -5.34 -14.56 22.63
N LEU A 181 -5.98 -15.53 21.97
CA LEU A 181 -5.53 -16.92 21.95
C LEU A 181 -4.13 -17.07 21.33
N VAL A 182 -3.90 -16.49 20.14
CA VAL A 182 -2.60 -16.56 19.47
C VAL A 182 -1.54 -15.79 20.25
N ASP A 183 -1.86 -14.64 20.80
CA ASP A 183 -0.96 -13.87 21.66
C ASP A 183 -0.52 -14.70 22.87
N GLN A 184 -1.45 -15.36 23.56
CA GLN A 184 -1.15 -16.21 24.72
C GLN A 184 -0.24 -17.38 24.32
N ARG A 185 -0.53 -18.09 23.25
CA ARG A 185 0.29 -19.22 22.77
C ARG A 185 1.71 -18.77 22.39
N SER A 186 1.83 -17.63 21.72
CA SER A 186 3.13 -17.05 21.36
C SER A 186 3.94 -16.70 22.63
N GLU A 187 3.31 -16.07 23.64
CA GLU A 187 3.96 -15.72 24.90
C GLU A 187 4.37 -16.98 25.70
N GLU A 188 3.54 -18.02 25.72
CA GLU A 188 3.86 -19.32 26.36
C GLU A 188 5.04 -20.02 25.67
N ALA A 189 5.19 -19.85 24.35
CA ALA A 189 6.35 -20.32 23.59
C ALA A 189 7.58 -19.40 23.73
N GLY A 190 7.48 -18.28 24.44
CA GLY A 190 8.56 -17.31 24.63
C GLY A 190 8.68 -16.29 23.51
N GLY A 191 7.72 -16.24 22.60
CA GLY A 191 7.61 -15.26 21.52
C GLY A 191 6.85 -14.01 21.95
N PRO A 192 6.76 -13.03 21.05
CA PRO A 192 5.98 -11.82 21.29
C PRO A 192 4.52 -11.98 20.88
N ARG A 193 3.67 -11.06 21.34
CA ARG A 193 2.31 -10.90 20.84
C ARG A 193 2.33 -10.51 19.35
N MET A 194 1.20 -10.64 18.66
CA MET A 194 1.05 -10.15 17.29
C MET A 194 1.29 -8.65 17.20
N SER A 195 1.98 -8.22 16.15
CA SER A 195 2.27 -6.83 15.87
C SER A 195 1.01 -6.07 15.39
N TYR A 196 1.08 -4.75 15.41
CA TYR A 196 0.07 -3.87 14.81
C TYR A 196 -0.23 -4.23 13.35
N PHE A 197 0.83 -4.48 12.56
CA PHE A 197 0.70 -4.80 11.13
C PHE A 197 0.07 -6.19 10.89
N GLU A 198 0.47 -7.21 11.66
CA GLU A 198 -0.13 -8.54 11.56
C GLU A 198 -1.62 -8.52 11.83
N VAL A 199 -2.06 -7.77 12.86
CA VAL A 199 -3.48 -7.65 13.20
C VAL A 199 -4.27 -6.97 12.09
N LEU A 200 -3.78 -5.86 11.54
CA LEU A 200 -4.45 -5.16 10.46
C LEU A 200 -4.52 -5.98 9.17
N THR A 201 -3.47 -6.77 8.89
CA THR A 201 -3.46 -7.70 7.77
C THR A 201 -4.51 -8.80 7.94
N ALA A 202 -4.61 -9.36 9.13
CA ALA A 202 -5.63 -10.36 9.45
C ALA A 202 -7.07 -9.80 9.32
N MET A 203 -7.28 -8.56 9.82
CA MET A 203 -8.56 -7.86 9.66
C MET A 203 -8.93 -7.68 8.19
N ALA A 204 -7.95 -7.32 7.34
CA ALA A 204 -8.19 -7.17 5.91
C ALA A 204 -8.65 -8.51 5.29
N PHE A 205 -7.95 -9.60 5.60
CA PHE A 205 -8.30 -10.92 5.05
C PHE A 205 -9.67 -11.41 5.50
N ALA A 206 -10.03 -11.20 6.77
CA ALA A 206 -11.35 -11.52 7.28
C ALA A 206 -12.44 -10.68 6.61
N ALA A 207 -12.25 -9.36 6.54
CA ALA A 207 -13.20 -8.44 5.89
C ALA A 207 -13.46 -8.78 4.42
N PHE A 208 -12.44 -9.24 3.69
CA PHE A 208 -12.57 -9.65 2.29
C PHE A 208 -13.34 -10.96 2.15
N ALA A 209 -13.16 -11.90 3.05
CA ALA A 209 -13.94 -13.15 3.07
C ALA A 209 -15.41 -12.88 3.39
N ASP A 210 -15.69 -12.02 4.37
CA ASP A 210 -17.05 -11.65 4.78
C ASP A 210 -17.79 -10.86 3.68
N ALA A 211 -17.09 -10.02 2.96
CA ALA A 211 -17.66 -9.23 1.86
C ALA A 211 -17.77 -9.99 0.53
N PRO A 212 -17.63 -11.30 0.48
CA PRO A 212 -17.31 -12.23 -0.61
C PRO A 212 -16.73 -11.52 -1.86
N VAL A 213 -15.51 -10.98 -1.73
CA VAL A 213 -14.81 -10.37 -2.87
C VAL A 213 -14.41 -11.44 -3.91
N GLU A 214 -14.39 -11.05 -5.18
CA GLU A 214 -14.00 -11.94 -6.28
C GLU A 214 -12.47 -11.94 -6.49
N VAL A 215 -11.78 -10.90 -6.00
CA VAL A 215 -10.32 -10.79 -6.02
C VAL A 215 -9.84 -9.78 -4.97
N ALA A 216 -8.73 -10.09 -4.30
CA ALA A 216 -8.06 -9.13 -3.43
C ALA A 216 -6.76 -8.62 -4.05
N VAL A 217 -6.48 -7.32 -3.88
CA VAL A 217 -5.20 -6.70 -4.23
C VAL A 217 -4.49 -6.35 -2.92
N VAL A 218 -3.38 -7.01 -2.66
CA VAL A 218 -2.69 -6.98 -1.37
C VAL A 218 -1.31 -6.37 -1.52
N GLU A 219 -1.08 -5.25 -0.87
CA GLU A 219 0.22 -4.57 -0.81
C GLU A 219 1.05 -5.08 0.37
N THR A 220 2.32 -5.44 0.16
CA THR A 220 3.24 -5.76 1.25
C THR A 220 3.56 -4.52 2.09
N GLY A 221 3.65 -4.69 3.40
CA GLY A 221 4.15 -3.62 4.28
C GLY A 221 5.64 -3.38 4.07
N MET A 222 6.46 -4.42 4.24
CA MET A 222 7.91 -4.34 4.11
C MET A 222 8.51 -5.69 3.69
N GLY A 223 9.49 -5.65 2.77
CA GLY A 223 10.13 -6.88 2.28
C GLY A 223 9.19 -7.70 1.40
N GLY A 224 8.99 -8.93 1.74
CA GLY A 224 8.14 -9.89 1.03
C GLY A 224 8.16 -11.26 1.71
N THR A 225 9.30 -11.91 1.83
CA THR A 225 9.44 -13.28 2.36
C THR A 225 8.75 -13.47 3.71
N TRP A 226 8.98 -12.56 4.63
CA TRP A 226 8.45 -12.61 6.01
C TRP A 226 7.38 -11.54 6.29
N ASP A 227 6.92 -10.83 5.26
CA ASP A 227 5.82 -9.86 5.40
C ASP A 227 4.53 -10.59 5.79
N ALA A 228 3.77 -10.04 6.74
CA ALA A 228 2.55 -10.66 7.22
C ALA A 228 1.53 -10.96 6.10
N THR A 229 1.59 -10.22 5.00
CA THR A 229 0.74 -10.47 3.83
C THR A 229 1.12 -11.75 3.07
N ASN A 230 2.33 -12.30 3.29
CA ASN A 230 2.85 -13.43 2.52
C ASN A 230 2.28 -14.80 2.93
N VAL A 231 1.26 -14.84 3.79
CA VAL A 231 0.43 -16.03 4.06
C VAL A 231 -0.60 -16.31 2.96
N VAL A 232 -0.74 -15.39 1.99
CA VAL A 232 -1.59 -15.61 0.80
C VAL A 232 -0.91 -16.51 -0.22
N ARG A 233 -1.72 -17.07 -1.15
CA ARG A 233 -1.24 -17.77 -2.34
C ARG A 233 -1.58 -16.91 -3.56
N PRO A 234 -0.63 -16.09 -4.07
CA PRO A 234 -0.95 -15.13 -5.11
C PRO A 234 -1.23 -15.82 -6.45
N ALA A 235 -2.32 -15.41 -7.11
CA ALA A 235 -2.57 -15.74 -8.52
C ALA A 235 -1.59 -14.98 -9.43
N VAL A 236 -1.23 -13.76 -9.03
CA VAL A 236 -0.23 -12.92 -9.69
C VAL A 236 0.62 -12.22 -8.63
N ALA A 237 1.93 -12.39 -8.68
CA ALA A 237 2.89 -11.62 -7.89
C ALA A 237 3.40 -10.44 -8.71
N VAL A 238 3.33 -9.22 -8.16
CA VAL A 238 3.75 -7.99 -8.83
C VAL A 238 4.92 -7.38 -8.08
N ILE A 239 6.04 -7.13 -8.78
CA ILE A 239 7.20 -6.47 -8.21
C ILE A 239 7.33 -5.08 -8.82
N ALA A 240 6.91 -4.06 -8.08
CA ALA A 240 7.14 -2.65 -8.40
C ALA A 240 8.64 -2.30 -8.23
N PRO A 241 9.12 -1.12 -8.65
CA PRO A 241 10.53 -0.77 -8.58
C PRO A 241 11.18 -1.01 -7.22
N VAL A 242 12.31 -1.71 -7.22
CA VAL A 242 13.15 -1.98 -6.05
C VAL A 242 14.27 -0.95 -5.97
N GLY A 243 14.49 -0.39 -4.80
CA GLY A 243 15.53 0.58 -4.51
C GLY A 243 16.01 0.45 -3.06
N LEU A 244 17.01 1.23 -2.68
CA LEU A 244 17.52 1.26 -1.30
C LEU A 244 16.49 1.96 -0.40
N ASP A 245 15.91 1.24 0.52
CA ASP A 245 15.08 1.72 1.63
C ASP A 245 15.03 0.64 2.71
N HIS A 246 14.78 1.04 3.96
CA HIS A 246 14.71 0.14 5.10
C HIS A 246 15.97 -0.75 5.25
N THR A 247 17.14 -0.19 4.96
CA THR A 247 18.42 -0.93 4.93
C THR A 247 18.79 -1.59 6.24
N ASP A 248 18.33 -1.04 7.38
CA ASP A 248 18.51 -1.62 8.70
C ASP A 248 17.84 -3.00 8.86
N TYR A 249 16.85 -3.32 8.02
CA TYR A 249 16.02 -4.53 8.10
C TYR A 249 16.14 -5.43 6.87
N LEU A 250 16.20 -4.85 5.68
CA LEU A 250 16.15 -5.59 4.42
C LEU A 250 17.54 -5.89 3.84
N GLY A 251 18.60 -5.25 4.39
CA GLY A 251 19.97 -5.38 3.92
C GLY A 251 20.52 -4.11 3.27
N GLU A 252 21.84 -4.04 3.16
CA GLU A 252 22.56 -2.83 2.75
C GLU A 252 22.71 -2.70 1.23
N ASP A 253 22.37 -3.74 0.46
CA ASP A 253 22.52 -3.79 -1.00
C ASP A 253 21.23 -4.13 -1.72
N LEU A 254 21.17 -3.76 -2.99
CA LEU A 254 19.98 -3.91 -3.82
C LEU A 254 19.60 -5.38 -4.06
N ALA A 255 20.58 -6.29 -4.16
CA ALA A 255 20.33 -7.70 -4.40
C ALA A 255 19.66 -8.35 -3.18
N THR A 256 20.09 -8.02 -1.97
CA THR A 256 19.49 -8.51 -0.73
C THR A 256 18.05 -8.02 -0.58
N ILE A 257 17.80 -6.72 -0.82
CA ILE A 257 16.46 -6.14 -0.79
C ILE A 257 15.55 -6.78 -1.86
N ALA A 258 16.08 -7.01 -3.06
CA ALA A 258 15.35 -7.68 -4.13
C ALA A 258 15.03 -9.15 -3.76
N GLY A 259 15.95 -9.83 -3.08
CA GLY A 259 15.75 -11.19 -2.57
C GLY A 259 14.58 -11.29 -1.59
N GLU A 260 14.49 -10.35 -0.64
CA GLU A 260 13.38 -10.28 0.29
C GLU A 260 12.03 -10.04 -0.43
N LYS A 261 12.01 -9.12 -1.39
CA LYS A 261 10.78 -8.83 -2.16
C LYS A 261 10.39 -9.97 -3.09
N ALA A 262 11.36 -10.69 -3.63
CA ALA A 262 11.15 -11.88 -4.45
C ALA A 262 10.38 -13.00 -3.72
N GLY A 263 10.36 -12.97 -2.37
CA GLY A 263 9.64 -13.94 -1.55
C GLY A 263 8.14 -14.03 -1.82
N ILE A 264 7.52 -12.98 -2.40
CA ILE A 264 6.10 -13.05 -2.80
C ILE A 264 5.88 -13.83 -4.10
N ILE A 265 6.94 -14.12 -4.87
CA ILE A 265 6.88 -15.03 -6.02
C ILE A 265 6.93 -16.45 -5.46
N GLN A 266 5.76 -17.02 -5.21
CA GLN A 266 5.60 -18.31 -4.57
C GLN A 266 5.39 -19.43 -5.61
N PRO A 267 5.71 -20.70 -5.29
CA PRO A 267 5.35 -21.82 -6.13
C PRO A 267 3.82 -21.95 -6.24
N GLY A 268 3.34 -22.47 -7.36
CA GLY A 268 1.93 -22.80 -7.52
C GLY A 268 1.49 -23.85 -6.49
N PRO A 269 0.18 -23.89 -6.11
CA PRO A 269 -0.34 -24.86 -5.17
C PRO A 269 -0.21 -26.30 -5.73
N GLU A 270 0.38 -27.20 -4.93
CA GLU A 270 0.59 -28.60 -5.32
C GLU A 270 -0.72 -29.41 -5.33
N ASP A 271 -1.73 -28.97 -4.55
CA ASP A 271 -2.98 -29.70 -4.33
C ASP A 271 -4.12 -29.30 -5.27
N ASP A 272 -3.91 -28.35 -6.18
CA ASP A 272 -4.94 -27.95 -7.14
C ASP A 272 -5.17 -29.03 -8.22
N LEU A 273 -6.45 -29.36 -8.45
CA LEU A 273 -6.86 -30.27 -9.51
C LEU A 273 -6.44 -29.79 -10.93
N LEU A 274 -6.23 -28.52 -11.09
CA LEU A 274 -5.73 -27.85 -12.29
C LEU A 274 -4.62 -26.87 -11.87
N PRO A 275 -3.38 -27.37 -11.70
CA PRO A 275 -2.28 -26.51 -11.32
C PRO A 275 -2.09 -25.40 -12.35
N ARG A 276 -1.98 -24.16 -11.87
CA ARG A 276 -1.63 -22.99 -12.68
C ARG A 276 -0.19 -22.64 -12.39
N ASP A 277 0.55 -22.30 -13.44
CA ASP A 277 1.89 -21.76 -13.26
C ASP A 277 1.78 -20.42 -12.51
N PRO A 278 2.59 -20.19 -11.46
CA PRO A 278 2.65 -18.88 -10.81
C PRO A 278 3.09 -17.82 -11.82
N ILE A 279 2.56 -16.61 -11.68
CA ILE A 279 2.86 -15.50 -12.61
C ILE A 279 3.54 -14.38 -11.84
N ALA A 280 4.67 -13.91 -12.35
CA ALA A 280 5.40 -12.76 -11.83
C ALA A 280 5.40 -11.63 -12.86
N VAL A 281 4.79 -10.49 -12.49
CA VAL A 281 4.82 -9.25 -13.26
C VAL A 281 5.84 -8.31 -12.63
N ILE A 282 6.87 -7.94 -13.39
CA ILE A 282 8.02 -7.20 -12.90
C ILE A 282 8.08 -5.84 -13.60
N GLY A 283 7.87 -4.76 -12.83
CA GLY A 283 8.06 -3.39 -13.26
C GLY A 283 9.53 -3.06 -13.52
N ARG A 284 9.85 -1.78 -13.72
CA ARG A 284 11.24 -1.34 -13.95
C ARG A 284 12.17 -1.74 -12.81
N GLN A 285 13.31 -2.32 -13.17
CA GLN A 285 14.32 -2.74 -12.21
C GLN A 285 15.71 -2.36 -12.67
N GLU A 286 16.59 -2.09 -11.71
CA GLU A 286 18.03 -2.12 -11.97
C GLU A 286 18.49 -3.55 -12.30
N PRO A 287 19.52 -3.73 -13.15
CA PRO A 287 19.96 -5.06 -13.59
C PRO A 287 20.24 -6.04 -12.45
N GLU A 288 20.84 -5.57 -11.36
CA GLU A 288 21.16 -6.39 -10.18
C GLU A 288 19.90 -6.95 -9.50
N ALA A 289 18.87 -6.13 -9.32
CA ALA A 289 17.58 -6.56 -8.77
C ALA A 289 16.86 -7.51 -9.73
N MET A 290 16.85 -7.20 -11.03
CA MET A 290 16.24 -8.04 -12.06
C MET A 290 16.82 -9.46 -12.05
N ASP A 291 18.15 -9.62 -11.95
CA ASP A 291 18.81 -10.92 -11.90
C ASP A 291 18.35 -11.77 -10.70
N VAL A 292 18.12 -11.15 -9.55
CA VAL A 292 17.62 -11.84 -8.34
C VAL A 292 16.18 -12.30 -8.55
N LEU A 293 15.32 -11.40 -9.04
CA LEU A 293 13.91 -11.68 -9.29
C LEU A 293 13.72 -12.82 -10.30
N LEU A 294 14.50 -12.80 -11.40
CA LEU A 294 14.45 -13.84 -12.42
C LEU A 294 14.95 -15.20 -11.89
N ARG A 295 15.99 -15.22 -11.05
CA ARG A 295 16.44 -16.47 -10.41
C ARG A 295 15.33 -17.06 -9.55
N ARG A 296 14.67 -16.22 -8.74
CA ARG A 296 13.53 -16.68 -7.93
C ARG A 296 12.38 -17.20 -8.77
N ALA A 297 12.04 -16.52 -9.86
CA ALA A 297 10.99 -16.98 -10.77
C ALA A 297 11.32 -18.36 -11.37
N VAL A 298 12.58 -18.59 -11.78
CA VAL A 298 13.03 -19.91 -12.27
C VAL A 298 12.95 -20.99 -11.18
N GLU A 299 13.36 -20.67 -9.94
CA GLU A 299 13.30 -21.61 -8.82
C GLU A 299 11.89 -22.15 -8.56
N VAL A 300 10.87 -21.28 -8.66
CA VAL A 300 9.48 -21.64 -8.40
C VAL A 300 8.69 -22.01 -9.66
N GLY A 301 9.31 -21.96 -10.82
CA GLY A 301 8.65 -22.25 -12.10
C GLY A 301 7.66 -21.18 -12.54
N ALA A 302 7.84 -19.92 -12.14
CA ALA A 302 6.92 -18.83 -12.47
C ALA A 302 7.09 -18.36 -13.93
N VAL A 303 5.97 -18.07 -14.57
CA VAL A 303 5.93 -17.32 -15.84
C VAL A 303 6.20 -15.85 -15.54
N VAL A 304 7.08 -15.22 -16.32
CA VAL A 304 7.53 -13.84 -16.07
C VAL A 304 7.08 -12.91 -17.19
N ALA A 305 6.50 -11.77 -16.80
CA ALA A 305 6.27 -10.62 -17.66
C ALA A 305 7.02 -9.39 -17.13
N ARG A 306 7.77 -8.68 -17.98
CA ARG A 306 8.68 -7.58 -17.60
C ARG A 306 8.38 -6.33 -18.39
N LEU A 307 8.45 -5.20 -17.71
CA LEU A 307 8.41 -3.89 -18.36
C LEU A 307 9.60 -3.74 -19.34
N GLY A 308 9.31 -3.20 -20.52
CA GLY A 308 10.29 -3.02 -21.60
C GLY A 308 10.50 -4.27 -22.47
N SER A 309 9.88 -5.40 -22.13
CA SER A 309 9.96 -6.66 -22.89
C SER A 309 8.57 -7.16 -23.27
N GLU A 310 7.86 -7.80 -22.35
CA GLU A 310 6.54 -8.39 -22.57
C GLU A 310 5.43 -7.32 -22.58
N PHE A 311 5.58 -6.25 -21.81
CA PHE A 311 4.67 -5.09 -21.77
C PHE A 311 5.47 -3.79 -21.67
N ASP A 312 4.86 -2.63 -22.03
CA ASP A 312 5.58 -1.35 -22.08
C ASP A 312 4.65 -0.14 -22.16
N VAL A 313 5.21 1.05 -21.91
CA VAL A 313 4.64 2.35 -22.27
C VAL A 313 5.10 2.69 -23.69
N VAL A 314 4.20 2.60 -24.69
CA VAL A 314 4.52 2.86 -26.10
C VAL A 314 4.62 4.35 -26.37
N GLU A 315 3.67 5.12 -25.82
CA GLU A 315 3.64 6.57 -25.96
C GLU A 315 3.11 7.21 -24.68
N ARG A 316 3.70 8.35 -24.31
CA ARG A 316 3.30 9.19 -23.19
C ARG A 316 3.26 10.64 -23.62
N ARG A 317 2.14 11.33 -23.30
CA ARG A 317 1.96 12.77 -23.50
C ARG A 317 1.39 13.40 -22.25
N VAL A 318 1.95 14.51 -21.82
CA VAL A 318 1.38 15.32 -20.73
C VAL A 318 0.02 15.85 -21.16
N ALA A 319 -0.96 15.78 -20.27
CA ALA A 319 -2.31 16.25 -20.49
C ALA A 319 -2.80 17.08 -19.29
N VAL A 320 -3.85 17.87 -19.48
CA VAL A 320 -4.44 18.66 -18.40
C VAL A 320 -5.02 17.72 -17.34
N GLY A 321 -4.48 17.77 -16.13
CA GLY A 321 -4.93 16.95 -15.00
C GLY A 321 -4.34 15.54 -14.95
N GLY A 322 -3.33 15.24 -15.77
CA GLY A 322 -2.69 13.93 -15.82
C GLY A 322 -1.91 13.70 -17.11
N GLN A 323 -2.02 12.52 -17.67
CA GLN A 323 -1.26 12.12 -18.86
C GLN A 323 -2.08 11.21 -19.79
N GLN A 324 -1.80 11.27 -21.07
CA GLN A 324 -2.38 10.41 -22.11
C GLN A 324 -1.34 9.37 -22.50
N LEU A 325 -1.72 8.10 -22.44
CA LEU A 325 -0.83 6.97 -22.65
C LEU A 325 -1.31 6.08 -23.80
N THR A 326 -0.36 5.45 -24.49
CA THR A 326 -0.58 4.22 -25.24
C THR A 326 0.20 3.13 -24.53
N LEU A 327 -0.48 2.12 -24.01
CA LEU A 327 0.11 1.01 -23.27
C LEU A 327 0.10 -0.25 -24.14
N ARG A 328 1.21 -0.98 -24.16
CA ARG A 328 1.28 -2.34 -24.66
C ARG A 328 1.20 -3.28 -23.47
N GLY A 329 0.12 -4.04 -23.37
CA GLY A 329 -0.07 -5.10 -22.42
C GLY A 329 0.31 -6.47 -22.98
N LEU A 330 -0.07 -7.53 -22.26
CA LEU A 330 0.15 -8.93 -22.66
C LEU A 330 -0.83 -9.36 -23.78
N GLY A 331 -2.02 -8.76 -23.78
CA GLY A 331 -3.09 -9.05 -24.73
C GLY A 331 -3.09 -8.15 -25.98
N GLY A 332 -2.42 -7.00 -25.95
CA GLY A 332 -2.38 -6.07 -27.06
C GLY A 332 -2.02 -4.64 -26.69
N GLU A 333 -2.29 -3.71 -27.61
CA GLU A 333 -2.10 -2.28 -27.39
C GLU A 333 -3.42 -1.59 -27.00
N TYR A 334 -3.31 -0.71 -26.00
CA TYR A 334 -4.41 0.10 -25.49
C TYR A 334 -4.07 1.58 -25.70
N PRO A 335 -4.51 2.19 -26.82
CA PRO A 335 -4.31 3.61 -27.07
C PRO A 335 -5.32 4.46 -26.30
N GLU A 336 -5.00 5.76 -26.19
CA GLU A 336 -5.90 6.78 -25.62
C GLU A 336 -6.28 6.52 -24.16
N VAL A 337 -5.38 5.93 -23.37
CA VAL A 337 -5.54 5.74 -21.94
C VAL A 337 -5.25 7.06 -21.22
N PHE A 338 -6.26 7.67 -20.60
CA PHE A 338 -6.05 8.81 -19.72
C PHE A 338 -5.78 8.34 -18.30
N LEU A 339 -4.66 8.79 -17.73
CA LEU A 339 -4.27 8.54 -16.34
C LEU A 339 -4.24 9.87 -15.58
N PRO A 340 -5.08 10.11 -14.56
CA PRO A 340 -5.14 11.37 -13.81
C PRO A 340 -4.01 11.51 -12.77
N LEU A 341 -2.82 11.05 -13.10
CA LEU A 341 -1.62 11.09 -12.27
C LEU A 341 -0.45 11.66 -13.08
N PHE A 342 0.50 12.28 -12.40
CA PHE A 342 1.64 12.94 -13.01
C PHE A 342 2.92 12.11 -12.90
N GLY A 343 3.81 12.25 -13.88
CA GLY A 343 5.15 11.67 -13.90
C GLY A 343 5.26 10.37 -14.69
N GLU A 344 6.43 10.17 -15.30
CA GLU A 344 6.75 9.00 -16.12
C GLU A 344 6.65 7.70 -15.31
N HIS A 345 7.09 7.72 -14.05
CA HIS A 345 7.00 6.59 -13.14
C HIS A 345 5.55 6.09 -12.94
N GLN A 346 4.54 6.98 -13.02
CA GLN A 346 3.13 6.57 -12.93
C GLN A 346 2.65 5.91 -14.23
N ALA A 347 3.20 6.30 -15.39
CA ALA A 347 2.92 5.59 -16.65
C ALA A 347 3.49 4.16 -16.62
N GLU A 348 4.69 3.97 -16.08
CA GLU A 348 5.30 2.66 -15.88
C GLU A 348 4.53 1.79 -14.86
N ASN A 349 4.05 2.42 -13.77
CA ASN A 349 3.16 1.77 -12.83
C ASN A 349 1.84 1.34 -13.50
N ALA A 350 1.30 2.17 -14.40
CA ALA A 350 0.08 1.84 -15.16
C ALA A 350 0.29 0.66 -16.11
N ALA A 351 1.42 0.62 -16.83
CA ALA A 351 1.76 -0.53 -17.67
C ALA A 351 1.91 -1.81 -16.82
N THR A 352 2.52 -1.71 -15.65
CA THR A 352 2.68 -2.84 -14.71
C THR A 352 1.32 -3.31 -14.16
N ALA A 353 0.43 -2.39 -13.79
CA ALA A 353 -0.91 -2.70 -13.33
C ALA A 353 -1.76 -3.37 -14.43
N LEU A 354 -1.69 -2.86 -15.67
CA LEU A 354 -2.36 -3.46 -16.83
C LEU A 354 -1.90 -4.90 -17.02
N ALA A 355 -0.58 -5.13 -17.07
CA ALA A 355 -0.01 -6.46 -17.25
C ALA A 355 -0.41 -7.42 -16.11
N ALA A 356 -0.52 -6.93 -14.86
CA ALA A 356 -0.97 -7.73 -13.74
C ALA A 356 -2.44 -8.16 -13.89
N VAL A 357 -3.32 -7.26 -14.31
CA VAL A 357 -4.73 -7.55 -14.55
C VAL A 357 -4.90 -8.50 -15.75
N GLU A 358 -4.16 -8.28 -16.82
CA GLU A 358 -4.16 -9.17 -17.98
C GLU A 358 -3.68 -10.58 -17.61
N ALA A 359 -2.61 -10.68 -16.82
CA ALA A 359 -2.11 -11.95 -16.29
C ALA A 359 -3.17 -12.65 -15.43
N PHE A 360 -3.86 -11.92 -14.57
CA PHE A 360 -4.94 -12.45 -13.73
C PHE A 360 -6.07 -13.08 -14.55
N PHE A 361 -6.50 -12.41 -15.63
CA PHE A 361 -7.53 -12.95 -16.52
C PHE A 361 -7.00 -13.94 -17.56
N GLY A 362 -5.70 -14.22 -17.60
CA GLY A 362 -5.07 -15.06 -18.61
C GLY A 362 -5.18 -14.45 -20.00
N ALA A 363 -5.05 -13.13 -20.11
CA ALA A 363 -5.00 -12.45 -21.38
C ALA A 363 -3.70 -12.76 -22.14
N GLY A 364 -3.76 -12.68 -23.46
CA GLY A 364 -2.64 -12.93 -24.36
C GLY A 364 -2.98 -12.48 -25.78
N PRO A 365 -2.12 -12.72 -26.78
CA PRO A 365 -2.25 -12.15 -28.13
C PRO A 365 -3.60 -12.36 -28.82
N ASP A 366 -4.31 -13.44 -28.45
CA ASP A 366 -5.63 -13.79 -29.02
C ASP A 366 -6.79 -13.48 -28.05
N ARG A 367 -6.50 -12.88 -26.89
CA ARG A 367 -7.47 -12.62 -25.82
C ARG A 367 -7.14 -11.32 -25.08
N ALA A 368 -7.29 -10.20 -25.79
CA ALA A 368 -7.17 -8.89 -25.17
C ALA A 368 -8.38 -8.58 -24.26
N LEU A 369 -8.17 -7.75 -23.25
CA LEU A 369 -9.26 -7.18 -22.45
C LEU A 369 -9.98 -6.09 -23.25
N ASP A 370 -11.21 -5.73 -22.82
CA ASP A 370 -11.97 -4.65 -23.47
C ASP A 370 -11.26 -3.30 -23.30
N PRO A 371 -10.82 -2.64 -24.39
CA PRO A 371 -10.11 -1.37 -24.30
C PRO A 371 -10.91 -0.24 -23.66
N GLU A 372 -12.25 -0.24 -23.79
CA GLU A 372 -13.08 0.78 -23.17
C GLU A 372 -13.11 0.64 -21.64
N LEU A 373 -13.21 -0.59 -21.15
CA LEU A 373 -13.16 -0.86 -19.70
C LEU A 373 -11.78 -0.53 -19.13
N ILE A 374 -10.70 -0.81 -19.88
CA ILE A 374 -9.34 -0.43 -19.46
C ILE A 374 -9.19 1.10 -19.39
N ARG A 375 -9.68 1.85 -20.40
CA ARG A 375 -9.70 3.33 -20.37
C ARG A 375 -10.52 3.87 -19.19
N ALA A 376 -11.69 3.32 -18.98
CA ALA A 376 -12.55 3.71 -17.86
C ALA A 376 -11.88 3.44 -16.50
N GLY A 377 -11.25 2.27 -16.35
CA GLY A 377 -10.53 1.91 -15.13
C GLY A 377 -9.40 2.88 -14.81
N PHE A 378 -8.54 3.18 -15.78
CA PHE A 378 -7.46 4.14 -15.57
C PHE A 378 -7.94 5.57 -15.33
N ALA A 379 -8.99 6.01 -16.01
CA ALA A 379 -9.57 7.34 -15.80
C ALA A 379 -10.19 7.51 -14.40
N ALA A 380 -10.59 6.41 -13.77
CA ALA A 380 -11.16 6.39 -12.41
C ALA A 380 -10.10 6.20 -11.31
N VAL A 381 -8.82 6.10 -11.66
CA VAL A 381 -7.75 5.94 -10.66
C VAL A 381 -7.66 7.16 -9.77
N ASP A 382 -7.73 6.95 -8.47
CA ASP A 382 -7.40 7.93 -7.45
C ASP A 382 -6.19 7.46 -6.63
N ASN A 383 -5.25 8.37 -6.40
CA ASN A 383 -4.00 8.04 -5.72
C ASN A 383 -3.56 9.21 -4.82
N PRO A 384 -4.26 9.41 -3.70
CA PRO A 384 -4.04 10.53 -2.82
C PRO A 384 -2.60 10.58 -2.28
N GLY A 385 -2.06 11.79 -2.16
CA GLY A 385 -0.70 12.02 -1.68
C GLY A 385 0.40 11.53 -2.64
N ARG A 386 0.11 11.36 -3.93
CA ARG A 386 1.09 11.04 -4.98
C ARG A 386 1.07 12.15 -6.04
N LEU A 387 1.89 13.17 -5.83
CA LEU A 387 1.94 14.42 -6.61
C LEU A 387 0.53 14.99 -6.84
N GLU A 388 -0.28 14.94 -5.78
CA GLU A 388 -1.67 15.39 -5.77
C GLU A 388 -1.73 16.91 -5.70
N ARG A 389 -2.61 17.53 -6.50
CA ARG A 389 -2.84 18.96 -6.46
C ARG A 389 -3.95 19.32 -5.46
N LEU A 390 -3.56 19.98 -4.37
CA LEU A 390 -4.47 20.44 -3.32
C LEU A 390 -5.11 21.81 -3.63
N SER A 391 -4.39 22.69 -4.33
CA SER A 391 -4.86 24.04 -4.75
C SER A 391 -4.32 24.36 -6.13
N SER A 392 -5.04 25.24 -6.84
CA SER A 392 -4.67 25.68 -8.20
C SER A 392 -4.10 27.10 -8.24
N SER A 393 -4.34 27.92 -7.22
CA SER A 393 -3.89 29.34 -7.21
C SER A 393 -3.64 29.83 -5.77
N PRO A 394 -2.38 29.90 -5.32
CA PRO A 394 -1.21 29.31 -5.97
C PRO A 394 -1.32 27.78 -6.08
N THR A 395 -0.51 27.20 -6.95
CA THR A 395 -0.45 25.73 -7.04
C THR A 395 0.16 25.17 -5.78
N VAL A 396 -0.57 24.28 -5.10
CA VAL A 396 -0.07 23.51 -3.96
C VAL A 396 -0.14 22.03 -4.31
N LEU A 397 1.03 21.39 -4.30
CA LEU A 397 1.19 19.97 -4.54
C LEU A 397 1.53 19.24 -3.24
N VAL A 398 1.08 18.02 -3.10
CA VAL A 398 1.48 17.13 -2.01
C VAL A 398 1.99 15.81 -2.56
N ASP A 399 3.09 15.31 -1.99
CA ASP A 399 3.66 14.01 -2.31
C ASP A 399 4.24 13.33 -1.07
N ALA A 400 4.06 12.02 -0.97
CA ALA A 400 4.51 11.22 0.16
C ALA A 400 5.92 10.65 0.00
N ALA A 401 6.71 11.09 -0.97
CA ALA A 401 8.11 10.69 -1.15
C ALA A 401 8.93 11.02 0.11
N HIS A 402 9.80 10.08 0.49
CA HIS A 402 10.54 10.16 1.76
C HIS A 402 11.91 9.43 1.72
N ASN A 403 12.37 9.07 0.54
CA ASN A 403 13.69 8.48 0.29
C ASN A 403 14.32 9.05 -0.98
N GLY A 404 15.62 8.87 -1.17
CA GLY A 404 16.33 9.46 -2.31
C GLY A 404 15.82 9.00 -3.68
N HIS A 405 15.33 7.77 -3.80
CA HIS A 405 14.74 7.26 -5.05
C HIS A 405 13.40 7.94 -5.35
N GLY A 406 12.51 8.03 -4.35
CA GLY A 406 11.23 8.74 -4.47
C GLY A 406 11.43 10.25 -4.73
N GLY A 407 12.43 10.86 -4.06
CA GLY A 407 12.79 12.26 -4.28
C GLY A 407 13.23 12.55 -5.72
N ARG A 408 13.99 11.66 -6.36
CA ARG A 408 14.37 11.80 -7.78
C ARG A 408 13.15 11.72 -8.70
N ALA A 409 12.31 10.70 -8.52
CA ALA A 409 11.09 10.56 -9.32
C ALA A 409 10.14 11.77 -9.16
N LEU A 410 10.03 12.31 -7.94
CA LEU A 410 9.28 13.53 -7.66
C LEU A 410 9.87 14.75 -8.37
N ALA A 411 11.17 14.97 -8.28
CA ALA A 411 11.87 16.09 -8.95
C ALA A 411 11.73 16.01 -10.47
N GLU A 412 11.89 14.84 -11.06
CA GLU A 412 11.68 14.58 -12.49
C GLU A 412 10.24 14.87 -12.90
N ALA A 413 9.25 14.39 -12.13
CA ALA A 413 7.84 14.64 -12.40
C ALA A 413 7.50 16.14 -12.30
N VAL A 414 7.96 16.83 -11.27
CA VAL A 414 7.77 18.29 -11.13
C VAL A 414 8.35 19.04 -12.33
N THR A 415 9.54 18.67 -12.78
CA THR A 415 10.20 19.32 -13.91
C THR A 415 9.50 19.06 -15.24
N SER A 416 8.99 17.84 -15.45
CA SER A 416 8.38 17.45 -16.73
C SER A 416 6.91 17.85 -16.87
N GLU A 417 6.19 17.97 -15.75
CA GLU A 417 4.74 18.19 -15.73
C GLU A 417 4.34 19.65 -15.48
N PHE A 418 5.21 20.41 -14.80
CA PHE A 418 4.92 21.77 -14.35
C PHE A 418 6.02 22.75 -14.79
N ASP A 419 5.62 23.94 -15.19
CA ASP A 419 6.53 25.05 -15.57
C ASP A 419 6.65 26.03 -14.40
N PHE A 420 7.23 25.58 -13.27
CA PHE A 420 7.46 26.46 -12.13
C PHE A 420 8.66 27.38 -12.36
N LYS A 421 8.43 28.69 -12.24
CA LYS A 421 9.48 29.71 -12.15
C LYS A 421 10.04 29.80 -10.73
N ARG A 422 9.21 29.47 -9.75
CA ARG A 422 9.53 29.43 -8.33
C ARG A 422 8.75 28.33 -7.62
N LEU A 423 9.46 27.43 -6.96
CA LEU A 423 8.89 26.36 -6.16
C LEU A 423 9.50 26.39 -4.76
N VAL A 424 8.66 26.47 -3.74
CA VAL A 424 9.05 26.36 -2.32
C VAL A 424 8.60 25.01 -1.80
N ALA A 425 9.49 24.27 -1.15
CA ALA A 425 9.12 22.99 -0.53
C ALA A 425 8.86 23.16 0.96
N VAL A 426 7.77 22.55 1.47
CA VAL A 426 7.55 22.28 2.88
C VAL A 426 7.93 20.83 3.15
N VAL A 427 8.95 20.61 3.96
CA VAL A 427 9.51 19.26 4.19
C VAL A 427 9.44 18.88 5.66
N ALA A 428 8.85 17.70 5.91
CA ALA A 428 8.86 17.09 7.24
C ALA A 428 9.11 15.58 7.11
N MET A 429 10.17 15.09 7.72
CA MET A 429 10.64 13.71 7.60
C MET A 429 10.54 12.96 8.92
N LEU A 430 10.65 11.63 8.84
CA LEU A 430 10.70 10.76 9.99
C LEU A 430 12.15 10.32 10.26
N ASP A 431 12.47 10.08 11.53
CA ASP A 431 13.75 9.52 11.94
C ASP A 431 14.05 8.19 11.23
N GLY A 432 15.32 7.96 10.93
CA GLY A 432 15.79 6.76 10.23
C GLY A 432 15.64 6.81 8.70
N LYS A 433 15.19 7.93 8.13
CA LYS A 433 15.18 8.16 6.67
C LYS A 433 16.42 8.95 6.23
N ASP A 434 16.89 8.66 5.02
CA ASP A 434 18.02 9.38 4.41
C ASP A 434 17.57 10.75 3.90
N ALA A 435 17.57 11.73 4.83
CA ALA A 435 17.17 13.10 4.54
C ALA A 435 18.14 13.79 3.57
N ASP A 436 19.44 13.46 3.63
CA ASP A 436 20.45 14.05 2.77
C ASP A 436 20.23 13.65 1.30
N ALA A 437 20.05 12.37 1.02
CA ALA A 437 19.77 11.89 -0.33
C ALA A 437 18.41 12.40 -0.86
N PHE A 438 17.41 12.56 0.00
CA PHE A 438 16.10 13.11 -0.36
C PHE A 438 16.20 14.60 -0.74
N LEU A 439 16.81 15.41 0.12
CA LEU A 439 16.98 16.85 -0.11
C LEU A 439 17.90 17.15 -1.31
N ALA A 440 18.96 16.34 -1.50
CA ALA A 440 19.82 16.44 -2.67
C ALA A 440 19.06 16.20 -3.98
N ALA A 441 18.04 15.32 -3.98
CA ALA A 441 17.22 15.10 -5.16
C ALA A 441 16.26 16.27 -5.45
N LEU A 442 15.82 17.01 -4.45
CA LEU A 442 14.92 18.17 -4.61
C LEU A 442 15.66 19.48 -4.91
N GLU A 443 16.93 19.61 -4.54
CA GLU A 443 17.71 20.84 -4.69
C GLU A 443 17.65 21.45 -6.10
N PRO A 444 17.72 20.69 -7.19
CA PRO A 444 17.68 21.25 -8.54
C PRO A 444 16.35 21.91 -8.94
N VAL A 445 15.25 21.57 -8.26
CA VAL A 445 13.89 21.99 -8.64
C VAL A 445 13.22 22.90 -7.61
N VAL A 446 13.77 22.98 -6.40
CA VAL A 446 13.23 23.76 -5.27
C VAL A 446 14.11 24.96 -5.00
N GLU A 447 13.52 26.15 -4.93
CA GLU A 447 14.27 27.38 -4.66
C GLU A 447 14.53 27.58 -3.17
N GLU A 448 13.53 27.36 -2.32
CA GLU A 448 13.61 27.49 -0.86
C GLU A 448 12.92 26.32 -0.17
N VAL A 449 13.39 25.99 1.05
CA VAL A 449 12.83 24.88 1.86
C VAL A 449 12.36 25.43 3.20
N VAL A 450 11.12 25.12 3.54
CA VAL A 450 10.56 25.32 4.87
C VAL A 450 10.53 23.96 5.58
N VAL A 451 11.37 23.76 6.57
CA VAL A 451 11.41 22.53 7.36
C VAL A 451 10.48 22.63 8.55
N THR A 452 9.73 21.56 8.82
CA THR A 452 8.78 21.50 9.92
C THR A 452 8.72 20.12 10.55
N ARG A 453 7.91 19.95 11.59
CA ARG A 453 7.72 18.69 12.30
C ARG A 453 6.56 17.89 11.70
N ALA A 454 6.80 16.63 11.37
CA ALA A 454 5.74 15.69 11.00
C ALA A 454 4.83 15.39 12.22
N ALA A 455 3.55 15.11 11.98
CA ALA A 455 2.59 14.74 13.03
C ALA A 455 2.80 13.26 13.45
N SER A 456 3.98 12.94 13.95
CA SER A 456 4.37 11.58 14.34
C SER A 456 5.32 11.62 15.54
N PRO A 457 5.24 10.64 16.47
CA PRO A 457 6.26 10.46 17.52
C PRO A 457 7.67 10.19 16.98
N ARG A 458 7.76 9.73 15.71
CA ARG A 458 9.01 9.47 15.00
C ARG A 458 9.47 10.65 14.13
N ALA A 459 8.90 11.83 14.32
CA ALA A 459 9.29 13.00 13.54
C ALA A 459 10.75 13.37 13.80
N MET A 460 11.53 13.55 12.73
CA MET A 460 12.86 14.15 12.81
C MET A 460 12.74 15.57 13.39
N ASP A 461 13.67 15.95 14.26
CA ASP A 461 13.67 17.31 14.81
C ASP A 461 13.87 18.34 13.69
N PRO A 462 13.06 19.40 13.60
CA PRO A 462 13.18 20.40 12.55
C PRO A 462 14.56 21.08 12.51
N GLY A 463 15.24 21.23 13.64
CA GLY A 463 16.58 21.78 13.71
C GLY A 463 17.65 20.84 13.10
N ASP A 464 17.50 19.52 13.32
CA ASP A 464 18.37 18.54 12.69
C ASP A 464 18.11 18.45 11.19
N LEU A 465 16.86 18.47 10.75
CA LEU A 465 16.49 18.50 9.34
C LEU A 465 17.00 19.77 8.66
N ALA A 466 16.90 20.93 9.32
CA ALA A 466 17.42 22.20 8.82
C ALA A 466 18.94 22.15 8.61
N ARG A 467 19.67 21.59 9.56
CA ARG A 467 21.13 21.45 9.44
C ARG A 467 21.53 20.61 8.21
N ILE A 468 20.80 19.52 7.95
CA ILE A 468 21.03 18.72 6.73
C ILE A 468 20.63 19.52 5.48
N ALA A 469 19.51 20.25 5.52
CA ALA A 469 19.06 21.07 4.41
C ALA A 469 20.04 22.21 4.07
N GLU A 470 20.66 22.85 5.07
CA GLU A 470 21.64 23.94 4.87
C GLU A 470 22.91 23.47 4.14
N GLU A 471 23.26 22.18 4.20
CA GLU A 471 24.37 21.61 3.43
C GLU A 471 24.07 21.57 1.93
N ARG A 472 22.80 21.58 1.53
CA ARG A 472 22.32 21.50 0.15
C ARG A 472 21.82 22.86 -0.38
N PHE A 473 21.01 23.55 0.42
CA PHE A 473 20.29 24.76 0.01
C PHE A 473 20.92 26.08 0.46
N THR A 474 21.94 26.09 1.26
CA THR A 474 22.47 27.26 1.98
C THR A 474 21.51 27.80 3.06
N ALA A 475 22.05 28.40 4.13
CA ALA A 475 21.25 28.87 5.27
C ALA A 475 20.19 29.93 4.92
N GLN A 476 20.38 30.72 3.86
CA GLN A 476 19.42 31.74 3.43
C GLN A 476 18.19 31.16 2.73
N ARG A 477 18.27 29.93 2.24
CA ARG A 477 17.20 29.21 1.53
C ARG A 477 16.46 28.23 2.44
N VAL A 478 16.83 28.13 3.72
CA VAL A 478 16.23 27.19 4.68
C VAL A 478 15.53 27.96 5.80
N HIS A 479 14.26 27.68 5.99
CA HIS A 479 13.41 28.28 7.00
C HIS A 479 12.92 27.19 7.97
N VAL A 480 12.96 27.46 9.28
CA VAL A 480 12.48 26.52 10.30
C VAL A 480 11.17 27.03 10.88
N VAL A 481 10.14 26.22 10.81
CA VAL A 481 8.79 26.54 11.32
C VAL A 481 8.25 25.32 12.07
N ASP A 482 7.73 25.52 13.28
CA ASP A 482 7.42 24.41 14.19
C ASP A 482 6.21 23.55 13.76
N THR A 483 5.18 24.15 13.17
CA THR A 483 3.94 23.46 12.82
C THR A 483 3.70 23.42 11.31
N LEU A 484 3.06 22.37 10.83
CA LEU A 484 2.73 22.23 9.40
C LEU A 484 1.83 23.36 8.89
N PRO A 485 0.76 23.80 9.61
CA PRO A 485 -0.06 24.94 9.15
C PRO A 485 0.75 26.23 8.99
N ASP A 486 1.62 26.54 9.95
CA ASP A 486 2.45 27.75 9.89
C ASP A 486 3.52 27.63 8.79
N ALA A 487 4.08 26.42 8.58
CA ALA A 487 5.05 26.16 7.53
C ALA A 487 4.43 26.32 6.12
N VAL A 488 3.21 25.85 5.94
CA VAL A 488 2.46 26.03 4.68
C VAL A 488 2.16 27.51 4.46
N SER A 489 1.74 28.25 5.52
CA SER A 489 1.54 29.70 5.45
C SER A 489 2.82 30.44 5.07
N ALA A 490 3.94 30.10 5.71
CA ALA A 490 5.25 30.71 5.41
C ALA A 490 5.69 30.41 3.96
N ALA A 491 5.48 29.17 3.47
CA ALA A 491 5.78 28.81 2.09
C ALA A 491 4.93 29.59 1.07
N LEU A 492 3.63 29.79 1.39
CA LEU A 492 2.72 30.59 0.55
C LEU A 492 3.15 32.07 0.54
N ASP A 493 3.62 32.63 1.66
CA ASP A 493 4.14 33.99 1.73
C ASP A 493 5.45 34.12 0.92
N LEU A 494 6.33 33.11 0.96
CA LEU A 494 7.58 33.07 0.21
C LEU A 494 7.36 33.03 -1.32
N VAL A 495 6.40 32.24 -1.81
CA VAL A 495 6.08 32.23 -3.24
C VAL A 495 5.43 33.53 -3.72
N GLY A 496 4.90 34.33 -2.81
CA GLY A 496 4.17 35.56 -3.08
C GLY A 496 2.75 35.27 -3.58
N VAL A 497 1.79 36.07 -3.12
CA VAL A 497 0.43 36.07 -3.68
C VAL A 497 0.51 36.80 -5.00
N PRO A 498 0.11 36.18 -6.12
CA PRO A 498 0.06 36.88 -7.41
C PRO A 498 -0.86 38.08 -7.30
N ASP A 499 -0.40 39.26 -7.71
CA ASP A 499 -1.24 40.43 -7.81
C ASP A 499 -2.25 40.22 -8.95
N PRO A 500 -3.55 40.07 -8.68
CA PRO A 500 -4.55 39.81 -9.72
C PRO A 500 -4.71 41.00 -10.70
N THR A 501 -4.01 42.13 -10.45
CA THR A 501 -4.02 43.31 -11.32
C THR A 501 -2.72 43.47 -12.12
N ALA A 502 -1.69 42.66 -11.84
CA ALA A 502 -0.50 42.60 -12.66
C ALA A 502 -0.73 41.70 -13.87
N ASP A 503 -0.32 42.14 -15.04
CA ASP A 503 -0.29 41.35 -16.29
C ASP A 503 0.77 40.21 -16.22
N ASP A 504 1.30 39.95 -15.00
CA ASP A 504 2.21 38.87 -14.72
C ASP A 504 1.42 37.57 -14.59
N ASP A 505 1.67 36.71 -15.53
CA ASP A 505 1.16 35.34 -15.66
C ASP A 505 1.34 34.61 -14.30
N VAL A 506 0.22 34.37 -13.61
CA VAL A 506 0.14 33.68 -12.30
C VAL A 506 0.61 32.20 -12.42
N SER A 507 0.83 31.77 -13.65
CA SER A 507 1.42 30.46 -13.98
C SER A 507 2.90 30.46 -13.66
N GLY A 508 3.32 29.68 -12.69
CA GLY A 508 4.74 29.42 -12.44
C GLY A 508 5.22 29.61 -11.01
N VAL A 509 4.31 29.77 -10.02
CA VAL A 509 4.69 29.69 -8.61
C VAL A 509 3.95 28.54 -7.93
N GLY A 510 4.63 27.83 -7.04
CA GLY A 510 4.04 26.69 -6.35
C GLY A 510 4.67 26.36 -5.01
N VAL A 511 3.91 25.61 -4.23
CA VAL A 511 4.35 25.00 -2.97
C VAL A 511 4.27 23.49 -3.12
N LEU A 512 5.33 22.80 -2.73
CA LEU A 512 5.39 21.33 -2.66
C LEU A 512 5.50 20.89 -1.22
N ILE A 513 4.50 20.13 -0.72
CA ILE A 513 4.51 19.58 0.64
C ILE A 513 4.91 18.11 0.55
N THR A 514 6.00 17.71 1.24
CA THR A 514 6.55 16.35 1.07
C THR A 514 7.43 15.90 2.24
N GLY A 515 8.03 14.72 2.15
CA GLY A 515 9.01 14.17 3.08
C GLY A 515 8.49 13.02 3.95
N SER A 516 7.19 12.79 4.01
CA SER A 516 6.60 11.60 4.66
C SER A 516 5.13 11.40 4.29
N VAL A 517 4.66 10.16 4.40
CA VAL A 517 3.24 9.81 4.25
C VAL A 517 2.38 10.58 5.26
N VAL A 518 2.85 10.67 6.52
CA VAL A 518 2.14 11.39 7.60
C VAL A 518 2.00 12.88 7.28
N THR A 519 3.05 13.50 6.74
CA THR A 519 3.00 14.91 6.30
C THR A 519 2.02 15.11 5.16
N ALA A 520 1.99 14.17 4.20
CA ALA A 520 1.05 14.22 3.08
C ALA A 520 -0.41 14.11 3.58
N GLY A 521 -0.70 13.19 4.49
CA GLY A 521 -2.02 13.05 5.08
C GLY A 521 -2.46 14.29 5.87
N ALA A 522 -1.57 14.84 6.72
CA ALA A 522 -1.85 16.07 7.47
C ALA A 522 -2.09 17.28 6.55
N ALA A 523 -1.33 17.38 5.44
CA ALA A 523 -1.54 18.42 4.44
C ALA A 523 -2.90 18.30 3.76
N ARG A 524 -3.30 17.07 3.37
CA ARG A 524 -4.64 16.82 2.80
C ARG A 524 -5.75 17.29 3.74
N SER A 525 -5.65 16.94 5.03
CA SER A 525 -6.62 17.38 6.04
C SER A 525 -6.65 18.92 6.19
N LEU A 526 -5.48 19.57 6.15
CA LEU A 526 -5.38 21.04 6.20
C LEU A 526 -6.11 21.71 5.02
N PHE A 527 -6.12 21.08 3.85
CA PHE A 527 -6.82 21.56 2.65
C PHE A 527 -8.25 21.00 2.51
N GLY A 528 -8.80 20.38 3.56
CA GLY A 528 -10.18 19.90 3.59
C GLY A 528 -10.44 18.72 2.65
N LYS A 529 -9.41 17.88 2.40
CA LYS A 529 -9.55 16.62 1.67
C LYS A 529 -9.87 15.50 2.63
N ASP A 530 -10.88 14.70 2.30
CA ASP A 530 -11.28 13.54 3.09
C ASP A 530 -10.31 12.35 2.91
N ALA A 531 -10.36 11.40 3.84
CA ALA A 531 -9.70 10.11 3.72
C ALA A 531 -10.30 9.29 2.57
N GLN A 532 -9.45 8.57 1.81
CA GLN A 532 -9.85 7.84 0.59
C GLN A 532 -9.16 6.48 0.50
#